data_817c0305a3e99c83f26f4337c45fac83
#
_entry.id   817c0305a3e99c83f26f4337c45fac83
#
_cell.length_a   1.000
_cell.length_b   1.000
_cell.length_c   1.000
_cell.angle_alpha   90.00
_cell.angle_beta   90.00
_cell.angle_gamma   90.00
#
_symmetry.space_group_name_H-M   'P 1'
#
loop_
_entity.id
_entity.type
_entity.pdbx_description
1 polymer ?
#
loop_
_entity_poly.entity_id
_entity_poly.type
_entity_poly.pdbx_seq_one_letter_code
_entity_poly.pdbx_strand_id
1 'polypeptide(L)'
;MHKSSFQSMEKFKNNYLNTEDSLNILDIRSYDASDTSYNYGRFLREDNWKYRGMDIQEGPNVDIVVSDIYNWIEIEDSSFDVVISGQAFEHMEFFWKAIKEIERILKPGGLCCIIAPSAGPVHKNPYDCFRFTDNGMKQVANYVGLQTLECYVNDDEISYPWYDCVLIARKQYGVNSNLEKRIDSLENKLDLILKKINE
;
A
#
# COMPACT_ATOMS: atom_id res chain seq x y z
N MET A 1 2.30 7.48 16.02
CA MET A 1 1.20 6.70 15.39
C MET A 1 -0.05 6.77 16.24
N HIS A 2 -1.25 6.82 15.63
CA HIS A 2 -2.52 6.93 16.34
C HIS A 2 -3.10 5.54 16.63
N LYS A 3 -3.93 5.44 17.67
CA LYS A 3 -4.61 4.18 18.03
C LYS A 3 -5.51 3.68 16.91
N SER A 4 -6.23 4.57 16.22
CA SER A 4 -7.10 4.27 15.07
C SER A 4 -6.31 3.63 13.91
N SER A 5 -5.15 4.20 13.59
CA SER A 5 -4.25 3.69 12.54
C SER A 5 -3.77 2.28 12.87
N PHE A 6 -3.39 2.02 14.14
CA PHE A 6 -3.00 0.70 14.61
C PHE A 6 -4.13 -0.33 14.46
N GLN A 7 -5.35 0.01 14.89
CA GLN A 7 -6.53 -0.85 14.76
C GLN A 7 -6.91 -1.11 13.29
N SER A 8 -6.82 -0.10 12.43
CA SER A 8 -7.09 -0.26 11.00
C SER A 8 -6.08 -1.20 10.33
N MET A 9 -4.80 -1.12 10.71
CA MET A 9 -3.76 -2.02 10.21
C MET A 9 -3.96 -3.45 10.75
N GLU A 10 -4.37 -3.61 12.02
CA GLU A 10 -4.71 -4.92 12.59
C GLU A 10 -5.91 -5.55 11.87
N LYS A 11 -6.93 -4.74 11.53
CA LYS A 11 -8.07 -5.17 10.70
C LYS A 11 -7.62 -5.60 9.31
N PHE A 12 -6.69 -4.87 8.67
CA PHE A 12 -6.09 -5.28 7.39
C PHE A 12 -5.41 -6.64 7.52
N LYS A 13 -4.55 -6.83 8.53
CA LYS A 13 -3.92 -8.12 8.81
C LYS A 13 -4.94 -9.26 8.86
N ASN A 14 -5.95 -9.10 9.71
CA ASN A 14 -6.92 -10.15 10.00
C ASN A 14 -7.81 -10.51 8.80
N ASN A 15 -8.08 -9.55 7.91
CA ASN A 15 -8.99 -9.74 6.78
C ASN A 15 -8.29 -10.15 5.48
N TYR A 16 -7.00 -9.83 5.33
CA TYR A 16 -6.30 -9.95 4.06
C TYR A 16 -5.05 -10.82 4.09
N LEU A 17 -4.46 -11.09 5.27
CA LEU A 17 -3.24 -11.87 5.38
C LEU A 17 -3.54 -13.22 6.03
N ASN A 18 -2.96 -14.28 5.46
CA ASN A 18 -3.07 -15.63 6.00
C ASN A 18 -1.75 -15.98 6.71
N THR A 19 -1.82 -16.36 7.98
CA THR A 19 -0.66 -16.71 8.82
C THR A 19 0.07 -17.98 8.35
N GLU A 20 -0.58 -18.82 7.53
CA GLU A 20 0.05 -19.99 6.93
C GLU A 20 0.95 -19.64 5.73
N ASP A 21 0.76 -18.46 5.14
CA ASP A 21 1.56 -18.01 4.00
C ASP A 21 2.93 -17.52 4.44
N SER A 22 3.94 -17.67 3.60
CA SER A 22 5.26 -17.08 3.80
C SER A 22 5.31 -15.69 3.16
N LEU A 23 5.30 -14.63 3.97
CA LEU A 23 5.19 -13.27 3.49
C LEU A 23 6.45 -12.43 3.77
N ASN A 24 6.90 -11.68 2.75
CA ASN A 24 7.83 -10.57 2.93
C ASN A 24 7.01 -9.28 3.06
N ILE A 25 7.12 -8.61 4.20
CA ILE A 25 6.37 -7.40 4.55
C ILE A 25 7.34 -6.23 4.69
N LEU A 26 7.05 -5.10 4.02
CA LEU A 26 7.76 -3.84 4.19
C LEU A 26 6.85 -2.81 4.88
N ASP A 27 7.38 -2.19 5.92
CA ASP A 27 6.76 -1.04 6.60
C ASP A 27 7.53 0.24 6.25
N ILE A 28 6.85 1.18 5.58
CA ILE A 28 7.44 2.41 5.08
C ILE A 28 7.36 3.50 6.14
N ARG A 29 8.49 4.21 6.36
CA ARG A 29 8.68 5.20 7.41
C ARG A 29 8.43 4.62 8.81
N SER A 30 9.05 3.49 9.02
CA SER A 30 8.88 2.66 10.21
C SER A 30 9.67 3.14 11.43
N TYR A 31 10.49 4.19 11.31
CA TYR A 31 11.30 4.70 12.41
C TYR A 31 10.43 5.00 13.64
N ASP A 32 10.73 4.33 14.75
CA ASP A 32 9.99 4.49 16.00
C ASP A 32 10.74 5.46 16.94
N ALA A 33 10.44 6.76 16.81
CA ALA A 33 11.06 7.82 17.60
C ALA A 33 10.68 7.81 19.08
N SER A 34 9.61 7.10 19.46
CA SER A 34 8.98 7.29 20.77
C SER A 34 8.86 6.03 21.62
N ASP A 35 9.38 4.89 21.15
CA ASP A 35 9.22 3.57 21.83
C ASP A 35 7.76 3.35 22.28
N THR A 36 6.82 3.79 21.43
CA THR A 36 5.40 3.70 21.75
C THR A 36 4.89 2.28 21.58
N SER A 37 3.81 1.99 22.28
CA SER A 37 3.10 0.72 22.14
C SER A 37 2.47 0.49 20.75
N TYR A 38 2.48 1.49 19.87
CA TYR A 38 1.83 1.47 18.56
C TYR A 38 2.84 1.35 17.40
N ASN A 39 3.49 0.21 17.32
CA ASN A 39 4.39 -0.16 16.22
C ASN A 39 3.81 -1.38 15.50
N TYR A 40 3.66 -1.33 14.19
CA TYR A 40 3.06 -2.43 13.41
C TYR A 40 3.88 -3.72 13.48
N GLY A 41 5.21 -3.62 13.64
CA GLY A 41 6.07 -4.78 13.85
C GLY A 41 5.68 -5.66 15.05
N ARG A 42 4.86 -5.16 15.99
CA ARG A 42 4.41 -5.94 17.14
C ARG A 42 3.47 -7.09 16.78
N PHE A 43 2.67 -6.93 15.73
CA PHE A 43 1.70 -7.95 15.33
C PHE A 43 1.89 -8.45 13.89
N LEU A 44 2.84 -7.88 13.14
CA LEU A 44 3.18 -8.31 11.79
C LEU A 44 4.45 -9.19 11.74
N ARG A 45 4.78 -9.88 12.84
CA ARG A 45 5.92 -10.78 12.97
C ARG A 45 5.43 -12.18 13.36
N GLU A 46 4.70 -12.83 12.43
CA GLU A 46 4.37 -14.26 12.56
C GLU A 46 5.59 -15.11 12.17
N ASP A 47 5.64 -16.36 12.58
CA ASP A 47 6.80 -17.25 12.36
C ASP A 47 7.19 -17.39 10.89
N ASN A 48 6.20 -17.38 9.99
CA ASN A 48 6.38 -17.49 8.55
C ASN A 48 6.57 -16.13 7.85
N TRP A 49 6.50 -14.99 8.58
CA TRP A 49 6.57 -13.66 7.98
C TRP A 49 7.92 -13.01 8.21
N LYS A 50 8.47 -12.41 7.16
CA LYS A 50 9.65 -11.58 7.22
C LYS A 50 9.25 -10.11 7.16
N TYR A 51 9.02 -9.53 8.34
CA TYR A 51 8.78 -8.09 8.47
C TYR A 51 10.10 -7.33 8.43
N ARG A 52 10.14 -6.23 7.66
CA ARG A 52 11.24 -5.27 7.61
C ARG A 52 10.70 -3.85 7.62
N GLY A 53 11.30 -3.01 8.45
CA GLY A 53 11.06 -1.59 8.47
C GLY A 53 12.00 -0.84 7.53
N MET A 54 11.51 0.22 6.88
CA MET A 54 12.28 1.10 6.00
C MET A 54 12.13 2.56 6.42
N ASP A 55 13.24 3.29 6.48
CA ASP A 55 13.26 4.74 6.65
C ASP A 55 14.49 5.36 5.94
N ILE A 56 14.58 6.71 5.92
CA ILE A 56 15.77 7.44 5.44
C ILE A 56 16.86 7.56 6.49
N GLN A 57 16.60 7.20 7.73
CA GLN A 57 17.54 7.26 8.84
C GLN A 57 17.56 5.94 9.60
N GLU A 58 18.73 5.58 10.12
CA GLU A 58 18.90 4.45 11.01
C GLU A 58 18.18 4.67 12.35
N GLY A 59 17.69 3.57 12.95
CA GLY A 59 17.12 3.61 14.28
C GLY A 59 16.16 2.46 14.59
N PRO A 60 15.43 2.56 15.70
CA PRO A 60 14.51 1.51 16.12
C PRO A 60 13.48 1.19 15.01
N ASN A 61 13.25 -0.12 14.78
CA ASN A 61 12.33 -0.64 13.77
C ASN A 61 12.73 -0.32 12.30
N VAL A 62 13.99 0.00 12.01
CA VAL A 62 14.50 0.23 10.66
C VAL A 62 15.51 -0.84 10.30
N ASP A 63 15.18 -1.66 9.31
CA ASP A 63 16.04 -2.74 8.77
C ASP A 63 16.66 -2.33 7.43
N ILE A 64 16.02 -1.41 6.69
CA ILE A 64 16.45 -0.90 5.40
C ILE A 64 16.51 0.63 5.46
N VAL A 65 17.70 1.17 5.27
CA VAL A 65 17.90 2.62 5.12
C VAL A 65 17.97 2.94 3.64
N VAL A 66 17.08 3.81 3.15
CA VAL A 66 17.08 4.26 1.76
C VAL A 66 17.76 5.63 1.63
N SER A 67 18.47 5.81 0.55
CA SER A 67 19.19 7.06 0.27
C SER A 67 18.26 8.19 -0.21
N ASP A 68 17.13 7.84 -0.82
CA ASP A 68 16.09 8.76 -1.30
C ASP A 68 14.71 8.18 -0.97
N ILE A 69 13.88 8.95 -0.24
CA ILE A 69 12.53 8.54 0.15
C ILE A 69 11.58 8.36 -1.04
N TYR A 70 11.96 8.81 -2.23
CA TYR A 70 11.16 8.76 -3.45
C TYR A 70 11.77 7.89 -4.56
N ASN A 71 12.93 7.24 -4.30
CA ASN A 71 13.61 6.37 -5.25
C ASN A 71 14.41 5.30 -4.48
N TRP A 72 13.81 4.12 -4.29
CA TRP A 72 14.33 3.07 -3.40
C TRP A 72 15.22 2.08 -4.17
N ILE A 73 16.41 2.55 -4.60
CA ILE A 73 17.36 1.73 -5.36
C ILE A 73 17.92 0.54 -4.57
N GLU A 74 17.81 0.59 -3.24
CA GLU A 74 18.22 -0.47 -2.32
C GLU A 74 17.22 -1.64 -2.28
N ILE A 75 16.06 -1.49 -2.92
CA ILE A 75 14.97 -2.48 -2.92
C ILE A 75 14.70 -2.95 -4.35
N GLU A 76 14.78 -4.27 -4.54
CA GLU A 76 14.55 -4.92 -5.84
C GLU A 76 13.05 -4.87 -6.23
N ASP A 77 12.80 -4.88 -7.54
CA ASP A 77 11.45 -4.99 -8.11
C ASP A 77 10.79 -6.30 -7.66
N SER A 78 9.48 -6.26 -7.43
CA SER A 78 8.68 -7.46 -7.12
C SER A 78 9.26 -8.32 -5.98
N SER A 79 9.76 -7.68 -4.92
CA SER A 79 10.44 -8.34 -3.79
C SER A 79 9.56 -8.52 -2.55
N PHE A 80 8.42 -7.80 -2.46
CA PHE A 80 7.54 -7.84 -1.31
C PHE A 80 6.14 -8.38 -1.64
N ASP A 81 5.60 -9.19 -0.73
CA ASP A 81 4.23 -9.69 -0.80
C ASP A 81 3.25 -8.65 -0.24
N VAL A 82 3.70 -7.88 0.75
CA VAL A 82 2.89 -6.86 1.43
C VAL A 82 3.75 -5.61 1.66
N VAL A 83 3.17 -4.43 1.37
CA VAL A 83 3.77 -3.14 1.69
C VAL A 83 2.77 -2.34 2.52
N ILE A 84 3.19 -1.85 3.68
CA ILE A 84 2.35 -1.03 4.55
C ILE A 84 2.95 0.34 4.79
N SER A 85 2.10 1.30 5.07
CA SER A 85 2.50 2.64 5.52
C SER A 85 1.40 3.24 6.40
N GLY A 86 1.76 3.77 7.54
CA GLY A 86 0.82 4.46 8.43
C GLY A 86 1.35 5.78 8.93
N GLN A 87 0.56 6.85 8.75
CA GLN A 87 0.88 8.20 9.21
C GLN A 87 2.23 8.70 8.64
N ALA A 88 2.42 8.52 7.34
CA ALA A 88 3.63 8.90 6.64
C ALA A 88 3.35 9.76 5.39
N PHE A 89 2.31 9.42 4.62
CA PHE A 89 2.01 10.06 3.34
C PHE A 89 1.67 11.54 3.47
N GLU A 90 1.07 11.95 4.58
CA GLU A 90 0.78 13.37 4.90
C GLU A 90 2.05 14.21 5.03
N HIS A 91 3.18 13.58 5.34
CA HIS A 91 4.49 14.22 5.50
C HIS A 91 5.35 14.17 4.25
N MET A 92 4.92 13.47 3.19
CA MET A 92 5.64 13.32 1.93
C MET A 92 5.22 14.40 0.93
N GLU A 93 6.14 15.28 0.53
CA GLU A 93 5.89 16.35 -0.45
C GLU A 93 5.51 15.79 -1.82
N PHE A 94 6.03 14.61 -2.19
CA PHE A 94 5.82 13.95 -3.49
C PHE A 94 5.31 12.52 -3.31
N PHE A 95 4.28 12.32 -2.49
CA PHE A 95 3.74 11.00 -2.16
C PHE A 95 3.40 10.14 -3.39
N TRP A 96 3.08 10.75 -4.54
CA TRP A 96 2.85 10.03 -5.80
C TRP A 96 4.10 9.35 -6.36
N LYS A 97 5.32 9.75 -5.95
CA LYS A 97 6.54 9.01 -6.25
C LYS A 97 6.66 7.79 -5.35
N ALA A 98 6.36 7.93 -4.07
CA ALA A 98 6.38 6.81 -3.14
C ALA A 98 5.38 5.70 -3.54
N ILE A 99 4.17 6.05 -4.00
CA ILE A 99 3.22 5.02 -4.46
C ILE A 99 3.69 4.30 -5.73
N LYS A 100 4.47 4.95 -6.61
CA LYS A 100 5.13 4.27 -7.74
C LYS A 100 6.17 3.26 -7.28
N GLU A 101 6.95 3.60 -6.27
CA GLU A 101 7.91 2.67 -5.68
C GLU A 101 7.20 1.50 -5.00
N ILE A 102 6.08 1.75 -4.29
CA ILE A 102 5.25 0.67 -3.72
C ILE A 102 4.78 -0.28 -4.83
N GLU A 103 4.28 0.25 -5.94
CA GLU A 103 3.85 -0.58 -7.07
C GLU A 103 5.03 -1.38 -7.62
N ARG A 104 6.20 -0.77 -7.84
CA ARG A 104 7.38 -1.41 -8.39
C ARG A 104 7.85 -2.60 -7.55
N ILE A 105 7.96 -2.41 -6.21
CA ILE A 105 8.49 -3.42 -5.29
C ILE A 105 7.49 -4.51 -4.90
N LEU A 106 6.19 -4.28 -5.07
CA LEU A 106 5.18 -5.31 -4.86
C LEU A 106 5.30 -6.42 -5.90
N LYS A 107 5.22 -7.67 -5.46
CA LYS A 107 5.04 -8.82 -6.34
C LYS A 107 3.68 -8.76 -7.04
N PRO A 108 3.52 -9.36 -8.23
CA PRO A 108 2.19 -9.56 -8.83
C PRO A 108 1.25 -10.26 -7.84
N GLY A 109 0.07 -9.70 -7.60
CA GLY A 109 -0.87 -10.16 -6.59
C GLY A 109 -0.61 -9.64 -5.17
N GLY A 110 0.53 -8.99 -4.93
CA GLY A 110 0.89 -8.41 -3.64
C GLY A 110 -0.04 -7.26 -3.21
N LEU A 111 -0.12 -7.04 -1.91
CA LEU A 111 -1.05 -6.11 -1.29
C LEU A 111 -0.34 -4.87 -0.72
N CYS A 112 -0.98 -3.71 -0.77
CA CYS A 112 -0.57 -2.59 0.08
C CYS A 112 -1.72 -2.12 0.97
N CYS A 113 -1.35 -1.64 2.16
CA CYS A 113 -2.25 -0.92 3.07
C CYS A 113 -1.62 0.42 3.45
N ILE A 114 -2.25 1.52 3.03
CA ILE A 114 -1.79 2.88 3.29
C ILE A 114 -2.82 3.58 4.16
N ILE A 115 -2.38 4.13 5.30
CA ILE A 115 -3.22 4.83 6.24
C ILE A 115 -2.64 6.24 6.44
N ALA A 116 -3.44 7.27 6.15
CA ALA A 116 -3.05 8.65 6.32
C ALA A 116 -4.25 9.50 6.74
N PRO A 117 -4.05 10.63 7.46
CA PRO A 117 -5.16 11.42 7.98
C PRO A 117 -5.97 12.09 6.87
N SER A 118 -7.30 12.10 7.03
CA SER A 118 -8.21 12.86 6.15
C SER A 118 -8.55 14.24 6.72
N ALA A 119 -8.35 14.44 8.02
CA ALA A 119 -8.63 15.68 8.73
C ALA A 119 -7.56 15.94 9.82
N GLY A 120 -7.87 16.82 10.78
CA GLY A 120 -7.03 17.10 11.93
C GLY A 120 -6.17 18.35 11.82
N PRO A 121 -5.61 18.80 12.95
CA PRO A 121 -4.78 19.99 12.99
C PRO A 121 -3.46 19.81 12.23
N VAL A 122 -2.85 20.92 11.83
CA VAL A 122 -1.50 20.88 11.22
C VAL A 122 -0.49 20.40 12.27
N HIS A 123 0.29 19.38 11.90
CA HIS A 123 1.38 18.84 12.72
C HIS A 123 2.60 18.52 11.84
N LYS A 124 3.71 19.18 12.10
CA LYS A 124 4.91 19.08 11.25
C LYS A 124 5.87 18.00 11.76
N ASN A 125 6.33 17.11 10.81
CA ASN A 125 7.34 16.11 11.11
C ASN A 125 8.15 15.69 9.85
N PRO A 126 9.05 16.46 9.32
CA PRO A 126 9.26 17.92 9.46
C PRO A 126 8.20 18.76 8.72
N TYR A 127 7.51 18.18 7.73
CA TYR A 127 6.46 18.80 6.93
C TYR A 127 5.09 18.22 7.28
N ASP A 128 4.01 18.90 6.93
CA ASP A 128 2.63 18.44 6.97
C ASP A 128 1.96 18.97 5.70
N CYS A 129 1.87 18.12 4.68
CA CYS A 129 1.60 18.54 3.32
C CYS A 129 0.15 18.25 2.91
N PHE A 130 -0.42 17.12 3.35
CA PHE A 130 -1.66 16.61 2.77
C PHE A 130 -2.64 16.07 3.80
N ARG A 131 -3.93 16.09 3.40
CA ARG A 131 -5.02 15.32 3.97
C ARG A 131 -5.70 14.54 2.85
N PHE A 132 -6.06 13.29 3.11
CA PHE A 132 -6.47 12.35 2.07
C PHE A 132 -7.96 12.00 2.19
N THR A 133 -8.71 12.23 1.12
CA THR A 133 -10.05 11.69 0.99
C THR A 133 -9.99 10.28 0.39
N ASP A 134 -11.04 9.48 0.58
CA ASP A 134 -11.17 8.16 -0.02
C ASP A 134 -11.09 8.20 -1.55
N ASN A 135 -11.75 9.17 -2.18
CA ASN A 135 -11.68 9.36 -3.63
C ASN A 135 -10.27 9.76 -4.09
N GLY A 136 -9.57 10.61 -3.33
CA GLY A 136 -8.19 10.99 -3.63
C GLY A 136 -7.25 9.79 -3.60
N MET A 137 -7.32 8.97 -2.53
CA MET A 137 -6.50 7.76 -2.40
C MET A 137 -6.81 6.72 -3.49
N LYS A 138 -8.09 6.52 -3.88
CA LYS A 138 -8.46 5.66 -5.01
C LYS A 138 -7.79 6.11 -6.31
N GLN A 139 -7.76 7.42 -6.59
CA GLN A 139 -7.11 7.93 -7.80
C GLN A 139 -5.59 7.79 -7.75
N VAL A 140 -4.98 7.90 -6.58
CA VAL A 140 -3.55 7.63 -6.40
C VAL A 140 -3.22 6.16 -6.71
N ALA A 141 -4.03 5.21 -6.23
CA ALA A 141 -3.86 3.80 -6.56
C ALA A 141 -4.04 3.55 -8.08
N ASN A 142 -5.10 4.11 -8.68
CA ASN A 142 -5.35 4.00 -10.12
C ASN A 142 -4.22 4.57 -10.98
N TYR A 143 -3.60 5.67 -10.55
CA TYR A 143 -2.51 6.32 -11.28
C TYR A 143 -1.31 5.41 -11.50
N VAL A 144 -1.05 4.46 -10.61
CA VAL A 144 0.04 3.48 -10.73
C VAL A 144 -0.43 2.09 -11.14
N GLY A 145 -1.72 1.91 -11.46
CA GLY A 145 -2.27 0.63 -11.91
C GLY A 145 -2.56 -0.37 -10.79
N LEU A 146 -2.60 0.06 -9.54
CA LEU A 146 -3.04 -0.78 -8.43
C LEU A 146 -4.57 -0.92 -8.43
N GLN A 147 -5.07 -2.13 -8.23
CA GLN A 147 -6.49 -2.40 -8.04
C GLN A 147 -6.90 -2.06 -6.60
N THR A 148 -7.73 -1.05 -6.41
CA THR A 148 -8.33 -0.77 -5.10
C THR A 148 -9.26 -1.91 -4.69
N LEU A 149 -9.04 -2.49 -3.52
CA LEU A 149 -9.91 -3.49 -2.89
C LEU A 149 -10.87 -2.81 -1.91
N GLU A 150 -10.33 -1.98 -1.03
CA GLU A 150 -11.10 -1.13 -0.12
C GLU A 150 -10.45 0.26 -0.03
N CYS A 151 -11.29 1.29 0.09
CA CYS A 151 -10.82 2.62 0.47
C CYS A 151 -11.95 3.37 1.17
N TYR A 152 -11.70 3.80 2.39
CA TYR A 152 -12.67 4.48 3.24
C TYR A 152 -12.00 5.45 4.20
N VAL A 153 -12.76 6.40 4.71
CA VAL A 153 -12.37 7.25 5.85
C VAL A 153 -12.97 6.63 7.10
N ASN A 154 -12.13 6.39 8.10
CA ASN A 154 -12.59 5.93 9.41
C ASN A 154 -13.09 7.14 10.20
N ASP A 155 -14.41 7.23 10.42
CA ASP A 155 -15.10 8.36 11.06
C ASP A 155 -15.57 8.06 12.49
N ASP A 156 -15.07 6.96 13.09
CA ASP A 156 -15.38 6.62 14.48
C ASP A 156 -14.72 7.60 15.49
N GLU A 157 -15.19 7.58 16.73
CA GLU A 157 -14.70 8.45 17.82
C GLU A 157 -13.21 8.23 18.11
N ILE A 158 -12.68 7.02 17.88
CA ILE A 158 -11.28 6.68 18.13
C ILE A 158 -10.37 7.34 17.10
N SER A 159 -10.91 7.61 15.92
CA SER A 159 -10.22 8.26 14.80
C SER A 159 -10.13 9.78 14.93
N TYR A 160 -10.95 10.39 15.81
CA TYR A 160 -10.91 11.83 16.05
C TYR A 160 -9.54 12.28 16.62
N PRO A 161 -8.95 13.40 16.18
CA PRO A 161 -9.45 14.33 15.16
C PRO A 161 -8.96 14.01 13.73
N TRP A 162 -8.27 12.90 13.49
CA TRP A 162 -7.53 12.62 12.26
C TRP A 162 -8.40 12.00 11.17
N TYR A 163 -9.40 11.21 11.54
CA TYR A 163 -10.30 10.50 10.62
C TYR A 163 -9.49 9.81 9.51
N ASP A 164 -8.74 8.78 9.89
CA ASP A 164 -7.79 8.12 9.00
C ASP A 164 -8.44 7.60 7.72
N CYS A 165 -7.92 8.02 6.58
CA CYS A 165 -8.21 7.42 5.29
C CYS A 165 -7.37 6.15 5.13
N VAL A 166 -8.03 5.02 4.88
CA VAL A 166 -7.42 3.70 4.70
C VAL A 166 -7.59 3.28 3.25
N LEU A 167 -6.50 3.01 2.58
CA LEU A 167 -6.46 2.39 1.24
C LEU A 167 -5.88 0.98 1.33
N ILE A 168 -6.63 -0.01 0.85
CA ILE A 168 -6.15 -1.37 0.62
C ILE A 168 -6.20 -1.62 -0.88
N ALA A 169 -5.05 -1.94 -1.48
CA ALA A 169 -4.96 -2.17 -2.91
C ALA A 169 -4.04 -3.36 -3.23
N ARG A 170 -4.19 -3.89 -4.45
CA ARG A 170 -3.46 -5.05 -4.94
C ARG A 170 -2.72 -4.71 -6.23
N LYS A 171 -1.47 -5.14 -6.36
CA LYS A 171 -0.78 -5.14 -7.64
C LYS A 171 -1.41 -6.20 -8.55
N GLN A 172 -1.88 -5.78 -9.71
CA GLN A 172 -2.46 -6.71 -10.67
C GLN A 172 -1.40 -7.71 -11.15
N TYR A 173 -1.84 -8.92 -11.42
CA TYR A 173 -1.00 -9.87 -12.16
C TYR A 173 -0.80 -9.26 -13.55
N GLY A 174 0.45 -9.07 -13.96
CA GLY A 174 0.73 -8.63 -15.32
C GLY A 174 0.06 -9.60 -16.29
N VAL A 175 -0.85 -9.11 -17.10
CA VAL A 175 -1.47 -9.95 -18.14
C VAL A 175 -0.32 -10.38 -19.03
N ASN A 176 -0.10 -11.69 -19.15
CA ASN A 176 0.92 -12.22 -20.02
C ASN A 176 0.60 -11.70 -21.44
N SER A 177 1.49 -10.92 -22.05
CA SER A 177 1.26 -10.30 -23.36
C SER A 177 0.83 -11.31 -24.44
N ASN A 178 1.19 -12.58 -24.26
CA ASN A 178 0.68 -13.69 -25.06
C ASN A 178 -0.77 -14.04 -24.77
N LEU A 179 -1.24 -13.85 -23.53
CA LEU A 179 -2.63 -14.07 -23.13
C LEU A 179 -3.53 -12.95 -23.69
N GLU A 180 -3.12 -11.70 -23.62
CA GLU A 180 -3.81 -10.55 -24.23
C GLU A 180 -3.97 -10.77 -25.74
N LYS A 181 -2.89 -11.08 -26.45
CA LYS A 181 -2.94 -11.39 -27.89
C LYS A 181 -3.86 -12.55 -28.23
N ARG A 182 -3.96 -13.57 -27.34
CA ARG A 182 -4.88 -14.68 -27.52
C ARG A 182 -6.32 -14.31 -27.26
N ILE A 183 -6.59 -13.46 -26.26
CA ILE A 183 -7.93 -12.92 -25.98
C ILE A 183 -8.40 -12.06 -27.16
N ASP A 184 -7.61 -11.09 -27.62
CA ASP A 184 -7.92 -10.26 -28.79
C ASP A 184 -8.19 -11.13 -30.03
N SER A 185 -7.40 -12.18 -30.25
CA SER A 185 -7.59 -13.12 -31.37
C SER A 185 -8.89 -13.90 -31.27
N LEU A 186 -9.31 -14.28 -30.04
CA LEU A 186 -10.56 -15.00 -29.81
C LEU A 186 -11.77 -14.08 -29.96
N GLU A 187 -11.70 -12.86 -29.47
CA GLU A 187 -12.73 -11.84 -29.65
C GLU A 187 -12.95 -11.53 -31.12
N ASN A 188 -11.89 -11.29 -31.90
CA ASN A 188 -11.99 -11.09 -33.36
C ASN A 188 -12.60 -12.30 -34.07
N LYS A 189 -12.31 -13.52 -33.68
CA LYS A 189 -12.93 -14.74 -34.26
C LYS A 189 -14.39 -14.84 -33.88
N LEU A 190 -14.76 -14.52 -32.66
CA LEU A 190 -16.14 -14.52 -32.20
C LEU A 190 -16.98 -13.50 -32.97
N ASP A 191 -16.50 -12.30 -33.18
CA ASP A 191 -17.16 -11.27 -33.99
C ASP A 191 -17.38 -11.69 -35.44
N LEU A 192 -16.40 -12.40 -36.02
CA LEU A 192 -16.50 -12.95 -37.37
C LEU A 192 -17.57 -14.04 -37.48
N ILE A 193 -17.69 -14.89 -36.44
CA ILE A 193 -18.72 -15.93 -36.37
C ILE A 193 -20.10 -15.30 -36.21
N LEU A 194 -20.24 -14.31 -35.30
CA LEU A 194 -21.50 -13.61 -35.08
C LEU A 194 -21.99 -12.89 -36.32
N LYS A 195 -21.10 -12.28 -37.10
CA LYS A 195 -21.46 -11.70 -38.42
C LYS A 195 -22.03 -12.74 -39.38
N LYS A 196 -21.41 -13.92 -39.49
CA LYS A 196 -21.86 -15.01 -40.37
C LYS A 196 -23.18 -15.64 -39.96
N ILE A 197 -23.56 -15.55 -38.70
CA ILE A 197 -24.83 -16.09 -38.19
C ILE A 197 -26.00 -15.10 -38.48
N ASN A 198 -25.68 -13.81 -38.55
CA ASN A 198 -26.67 -12.75 -38.76
C ASN A 198 -26.86 -12.35 -40.26
N GLU A 199 -26.14 -12.99 -41.17
CA GLU A 199 -26.32 -12.96 -42.61
C GLU A 199 -27.17 -14.15 -43.09
#